data_03de59e77d68b18c16ee72e5a34946be
#
_entry.id   03de59e77d68b18c16ee72e5a34946be
#
_cell.length_a   1.000
_cell.length_b   1.000
_cell.length_c   1.000
_cell.angle_alpha   90.00
_cell.angle_beta   90.00
_cell.angle_gamma   90.00
#
_symmetry.space_group_name_H-M   'P 1'
#
loop_
_entity.id
_entity.type
_entity.pdbx_description
1 polymer ?
#
loop_
_entity_poly.entity_id
_entity_poly.type
_entity_poly.pdbx_seq_one_letter_code
_entity_poly.pdbx_strand_id
1 'polypeptide(L)'
;MTNRYESPLSSRYASDYMLELFSSDTRYQTWRRLWVSLAKAEKALGLPITQQQIDELSAHITDIDYDCVSRREKEVRHDVMAHVYAYGKVAPTAAGIIHLGATSCYVTDNADLVIYRDGLKYLRSELLGVLANLADFAEKYKALPTLGYTHYQPAQLVTVGKRATLWMQDFLSDLKEIDFAIENIKFLGCRGTTGTEASFMDLFEGDSAKIDEMNRMIAADFGFDECFDVSGQTYPRKVDSRILNALSSIAQSCYRMANDIRLLQHDRQVEEPFEKNQIGSSAMAYKRNPMRSERICSLSRYLMADAMNAPMTASTQWLERTLDDSANRRISLPEGMLCADAVLRLAQNITDGLNVNEKVIEKTVREYLPFIATENLMMEAVKRGGDRQQLHEIIRKCSMEATAKMKNGEQCDLLSRLAAEKEFGLSEQEMTELLNPSLYIGRCPEQVTAFVNKIKPLIADADGKSATINL
;
A
#
# COMPACT_ATOMS: atom_id res chain seq x y z
N MET A 1 6.48 12.68 -30.08
CA MET A 1 5.69 13.78 -29.49
C MET A 1 4.28 13.28 -29.29
N THR A 2 3.83 13.17 -28.05
CA THR A 2 2.45 12.84 -27.74
C THR A 2 1.63 14.13 -27.78
N ASN A 3 0.65 14.20 -28.66
CA ASN A 3 -0.32 15.30 -28.74
C ASN A 3 -1.65 14.93 -28.09
N ARG A 4 -1.62 13.91 -27.22
CA ARG A 4 -2.76 13.38 -26.47
C ARG A 4 -2.47 13.42 -24.99
N TYR A 5 -3.51 13.55 -24.19
CA TYR A 5 -3.42 13.47 -22.75
C TYR A 5 -2.96 12.07 -22.34
N GLU A 6 -2.00 12.00 -21.41
CA GLU A 6 -1.56 10.80 -20.71
C GLU A 6 -1.68 11.04 -19.20
N SER A 7 -2.15 10.04 -18.47
CA SER A 7 -2.18 10.11 -17.01
C SER A 7 -0.75 10.14 -16.45
N PRO A 8 -0.43 11.03 -15.51
CA PRO A 8 0.86 10.99 -14.79
C PRO A 8 1.12 9.66 -14.08
N LEU A 9 0.09 8.91 -13.70
CA LEU A 9 0.26 7.57 -13.15
C LEU A 9 0.96 6.65 -14.16
N SER A 10 0.53 6.66 -15.41
CA SER A 10 1.12 5.82 -16.46
C SER A 10 2.46 6.34 -16.99
N SER A 11 2.63 7.66 -17.09
CA SER A 11 3.83 8.22 -17.73
C SER A 11 5.01 8.46 -16.78
N ARG A 12 4.78 8.44 -15.44
CA ARG A 12 5.81 8.83 -14.46
C ARG A 12 5.89 7.99 -13.20
N TYR A 13 4.78 7.44 -12.70
CA TYR A 13 4.76 7.00 -11.30
C TYR A 13 4.62 5.49 -11.13
N ALA A 14 3.75 4.83 -11.88
CA ALA A 14 3.54 3.39 -11.76
C ALA A 14 4.72 2.59 -12.33
N SER A 15 4.85 1.34 -11.87
CA SER A 15 5.83 0.37 -12.38
C SER A 15 5.44 -0.16 -13.75
N ASP A 16 6.44 -0.61 -14.51
CA ASP A 16 6.22 -1.28 -15.79
C ASP A 16 5.33 -2.52 -15.61
N TYR A 17 5.52 -3.27 -14.51
CA TYR A 17 4.70 -4.44 -14.20
C TYR A 17 3.20 -4.07 -14.07
N MET A 18 2.88 -3.03 -13.31
CA MET A 18 1.48 -2.61 -13.14
C MET A 18 0.89 -2.03 -14.45
N LEU A 19 1.69 -1.31 -15.22
CA LEU A 19 1.28 -0.81 -16.53
C LEU A 19 1.00 -1.95 -17.50
N GLU A 20 1.84 -2.99 -17.52
CA GLU A 20 1.63 -4.19 -18.33
C GLU A 20 0.40 -4.98 -17.85
N LEU A 21 0.24 -5.17 -16.54
CA LEU A 21 -0.89 -5.91 -15.95
C LEU A 21 -2.24 -5.30 -16.32
N PHE A 22 -2.34 -3.97 -16.37
CA PHE A 22 -3.56 -3.25 -16.74
C PHE A 22 -3.63 -2.87 -18.22
N SER A 23 -2.69 -3.35 -19.04
CA SER A 23 -2.68 -3.10 -20.49
C SER A 23 -3.84 -3.78 -21.21
N SER A 24 -4.15 -3.29 -22.41
CA SER A 24 -5.09 -3.94 -23.31
C SER A 24 -4.63 -5.33 -23.70
N ASP A 25 -3.34 -5.54 -23.90
CA ASP A 25 -2.78 -6.84 -24.26
C ASP A 25 -3.05 -7.88 -23.17
N THR A 26 -2.71 -7.60 -21.91
CA THR A 26 -2.96 -8.50 -20.79
C THR A 26 -4.45 -8.83 -20.65
N ARG A 27 -5.32 -7.82 -20.76
CA ARG A 27 -6.78 -8.01 -20.67
C ARG A 27 -7.29 -8.95 -21.76
N TYR A 28 -6.97 -8.69 -23.03
CA TYR A 28 -7.55 -9.43 -24.13
C TYR A 28 -6.89 -10.80 -24.33
N GLN A 29 -5.61 -10.96 -24.00
CA GLN A 29 -4.97 -12.26 -23.89
C GLN A 29 -5.61 -13.12 -22.78
N THR A 30 -5.98 -12.51 -21.66
CA THR A 30 -6.71 -13.20 -20.59
C THR A 30 -8.10 -13.63 -21.06
N TRP A 31 -8.82 -12.83 -21.85
CA TRP A 31 -10.07 -13.25 -22.49
C TRP A 31 -9.87 -14.48 -23.39
N ARG A 32 -8.82 -14.48 -24.21
CA ARG A 32 -8.52 -15.64 -25.08
C ARG A 32 -8.13 -16.87 -24.27
N ARG A 33 -7.36 -16.72 -23.21
CA ARG A 33 -7.08 -17.83 -22.27
C ARG A 33 -8.35 -18.38 -21.64
N LEU A 34 -9.30 -17.52 -21.27
CA LEU A 34 -10.60 -17.94 -20.73
C LEU A 34 -11.40 -18.75 -21.77
N TRP A 35 -11.44 -18.33 -23.04
CA TRP A 35 -12.09 -19.11 -24.10
C TRP A 35 -11.41 -20.45 -24.36
N VAL A 36 -10.09 -20.51 -24.32
CA VAL A 36 -9.34 -21.77 -24.40
C VAL A 36 -9.68 -22.71 -23.24
N SER A 37 -9.72 -22.17 -22.03
CA SER A 37 -10.05 -22.95 -20.83
C SER A 37 -11.49 -23.47 -20.86
N LEU A 38 -12.43 -22.65 -21.30
CA LEU A 38 -13.82 -23.05 -21.52
C LEU A 38 -13.91 -24.24 -22.52
N ALA A 39 -13.31 -24.11 -23.69
CA ALA A 39 -13.32 -25.15 -24.72
C ALA A 39 -12.67 -26.47 -24.23
N LYS A 40 -11.58 -26.39 -23.44
CA LYS A 40 -10.97 -27.56 -22.79
C LYS A 40 -11.92 -28.26 -21.82
N ALA A 41 -12.57 -27.48 -20.95
CA ALA A 41 -13.51 -28.01 -19.97
C ALA A 41 -14.75 -28.62 -20.64
N GLU A 42 -15.34 -27.93 -21.60
CA GLU A 42 -16.47 -28.42 -22.38
C GLU A 42 -16.15 -29.74 -23.11
N LYS A 43 -14.97 -29.84 -23.76
CA LYS A 43 -14.50 -31.08 -24.38
C LYS A 43 -14.35 -32.22 -23.36
N ALA A 44 -13.72 -31.94 -22.23
CA ALA A 44 -13.49 -32.92 -21.19
C ALA A 44 -14.81 -33.49 -20.61
N LEU A 45 -15.86 -32.70 -20.65
CA LEU A 45 -17.21 -33.07 -20.17
C LEU A 45 -18.13 -33.65 -21.26
N GLY A 46 -17.60 -33.84 -22.48
CA GLY A 46 -18.25 -34.60 -23.52
C GLY A 46 -18.93 -33.79 -24.62
N LEU A 47 -18.74 -32.47 -24.66
CA LEU A 47 -19.21 -31.71 -25.82
C LEU A 47 -18.35 -31.96 -27.07
N PRO A 48 -18.89 -31.86 -28.29
CA PRO A 48 -18.23 -32.24 -29.53
C PRO A 48 -17.17 -31.20 -29.98
N ILE A 49 -16.21 -30.93 -29.12
CA ILE A 49 -15.08 -30.05 -29.37
C ILE A 49 -13.84 -30.88 -29.66
N THR A 50 -13.15 -30.57 -30.77
CA THR A 50 -11.97 -31.32 -31.19
C THR A 50 -10.70 -30.80 -30.57
N GLN A 51 -9.65 -31.65 -30.48
CA GLN A 51 -8.34 -31.20 -30.01
C GLN A 51 -7.73 -30.14 -30.94
N GLN A 52 -7.93 -30.32 -32.25
CA GLN A 52 -7.47 -29.35 -33.25
C GLN A 52 -8.02 -27.94 -33.03
N GLN A 53 -9.30 -27.81 -32.66
CA GLN A 53 -9.90 -26.50 -32.32
C GLN A 53 -9.23 -25.84 -31.11
N ILE A 54 -8.98 -26.65 -30.06
CA ILE A 54 -8.30 -26.14 -28.85
C ILE A 54 -6.86 -25.76 -29.14
N ASP A 55 -6.13 -26.53 -29.93
CA ASP A 55 -4.74 -26.27 -30.31
C ASP A 55 -4.64 -24.98 -31.14
N GLU A 56 -5.57 -24.80 -32.09
CA GLU A 56 -5.65 -23.58 -32.89
C GLU A 56 -5.95 -22.33 -32.04
N LEU A 57 -6.91 -22.37 -31.13
CA LEU A 57 -7.16 -21.29 -30.19
C LEU A 57 -5.90 -21.01 -29.34
N SER A 58 -5.27 -22.04 -28.81
CA SER A 58 -4.10 -21.90 -27.94
C SER A 58 -2.91 -21.27 -28.66
N ALA A 59 -2.72 -21.56 -29.94
CA ALA A 59 -1.64 -20.99 -30.76
C ALA A 59 -1.78 -19.48 -31.00
N HIS A 60 -3.00 -18.96 -30.92
CA HIS A 60 -3.30 -17.56 -31.28
C HIS A 60 -3.75 -16.68 -30.10
N ILE A 61 -3.36 -17.02 -28.87
CA ILE A 61 -3.72 -16.22 -27.67
C ILE A 61 -3.20 -14.80 -27.79
N THR A 62 -1.98 -14.62 -28.31
CA THR A 62 -1.30 -13.30 -28.39
C THR A 62 -1.52 -12.55 -29.70
N ASP A 63 -2.06 -13.19 -30.74
CA ASP A 63 -2.23 -12.63 -32.08
C ASP A 63 -3.47 -11.74 -32.17
N ILE A 64 -3.48 -10.60 -31.51
CA ILE A 64 -4.65 -9.72 -31.47
C ILE A 64 -4.56 -8.69 -32.58
N ASP A 65 -5.44 -8.78 -33.58
CA ASP A 65 -5.63 -7.77 -34.63
C ASP A 65 -6.56 -6.65 -34.12
N TYR A 66 -5.97 -5.64 -33.48
CA TYR A 66 -6.70 -4.50 -32.94
C TYR A 66 -7.45 -3.67 -34.01
N ASP A 67 -6.94 -3.63 -35.23
CA ASP A 67 -7.63 -2.95 -36.32
C ASP A 67 -8.89 -3.68 -36.74
N CYS A 68 -8.83 -5.01 -36.80
CA CYS A 68 -9.99 -5.85 -37.05
C CYS A 68 -11.03 -5.70 -35.93
N VAL A 69 -10.60 -5.76 -34.66
CA VAL A 69 -11.47 -5.58 -33.49
C VAL A 69 -12.15 -4.21 -33.55
N SER A 70 -11.39 -3.14 -33.73
CA SER A 70 -11.91 -1.76 -33.75
C SER A 70 -12.93 -1.54 -34.87
N ARG A 71 -12.68 -2.07 -36.08
CA ARG A 71 -13.65 -2.01 -37.20
C ARG A 71 -14.93 -2.74 -36.84
N ARG A 72 -14.79 -3.99 -36.35
CA ARG A 72 -15.96 -4.82 -36.01
C ARG A 72 -16.77 -4.24 -34.85
N GLU A 73 -16.13 -3.70 -33.84
CA GLU A 73 -16.81 -3.06 -32.71
C GLU A 73 -17.64 -1.84 -33.15
N LYS A 74 -17.11 -1.03 -34.08
CA LYS A 74 -17.88 0.08 -34.68
C LYS A 74 -19.12 -0.37 -35.42
N GLU A 75 -19.09 -1.55 -36.05
CA GLU A 75 -20.22 -2.13 -36.77
C GLU A 75 -21.29 -2.69 -35.81
N VAL A 76 -20.85 -3.53 -34.83
CA VAL A 76 -21.79 -4.29 -33.99
C VAL A 76 -22.06 -3.63 -32.63
N ARG A 77 -21.30 -2.60 -32.25
CA ARG A 77 -21.41 -1.88 -30.98
C ARG A 77 -21.27 -2.78 -29.74
N HIS A 78 -20.38 -3.79 -29.84
CA HIS A 78 -20.17 -4.77 -28.80
C HIS A 78 -18.71 -5.27 -28.80
N ASP A 79 -17.96 -4.95 -27.75
CA ASP A 79 -16.54 -5.24 -27.63
C ASP A 79 -16.22 -6.74 -27.63
N VAL A 80 -16.88 -7.52 -26.76
CA VAL A 80 -16.62 -8.97 -26.64
C VAL A 80 -16.92 -9.69 -27.96
N MET A 81 -18.03 -9.34 -28.66
CA MET A 81 -18.36 -9.96 -29.95
C MET A 81 -17.40 -9.54 -31.06
N ALA A 82 -16.81 -8.35 -30.98
CA ALA A 82 -15.75 -7.93 -31.88
C ALA A 82 -14.47 -8.78 -31.71
N HIS A 83 -14.12 -9.08 -30.45
CA HIS A 83 -13.00 -9.97 -30.13
C HIS A 83 -13.26 -11.42 -30.51
N VAL A 84 -14.46 -11.97 -30.29
CA VAL A 84 -14.86 -13.31 -30.78
C VAL A 84 -14.69 -13.40 -32.29
N TYR A 85 -15.16 -12.39 -33.02
CA TYR A 85 -15.02 -12.34 -34.48
C TYR A 85 -13.54 -12.31 -34.95
N ALA A 86 -12.74 -11.44 -34.34
CA ALA A 86 -11.32 -11.31 -34.68
C ALA A 86 -10.54 -12.59 -34.34
N TYR A 87 -10.90 -13.24 -33.22
CA TYR A 87 -10.28 -14.51 -32.83
C TYR A 87 -10.66 -15.64 -33.78
N GLY A 88 -11.93 -15.74 -34.20
CA GLY A 88 -12.37 -16.70 -35.21
C GLY A 88 -11.73 -16.54 -36.60
N LYS A 89 -11.21 -15.36 -36.92
CA LYS A 89 -10.45 -15.12 -38.16
C LYS A 89 -9.07 -15.79 -38.15
N VAL A 90 -8.39 -15.79 -37.01
CA VAL A 90 -7.07 -16.43 -36.85
C VAL A 90 -7.18 -17.88 -36.43
N ALA A 91 -8.37 -18.31 -35.93
CA ALA A 91 -8.69 -19.67 -35.53
C ALA A 91 -9.99 -20.15 -36.26
N PRO A 92 -9.98 -20.32 -37.60
CA PRO A 92 -11.19 -20.57 -38.38
C PRO A 92 -11.85 -21.90 -38.08
N THR A 93 -11.11 -22.95 -37.72
CA THR A 93 -11.71 -24.25 -37.36
C THR A 93 -12.44 -24.21 -36.03
N ALA A 94 -12.02 -23.32 -35.16
CA ALA A 94 -12.59 -23.12 -33.84
C ALA A 94 -13.64 -21.99 -33.77
N ALA A 95 -13.84 -21.22 -34.84
CA ALA A 95 -14.70 -20.03 -34.85
C ALA A 95 -16.11 -20.29 -34.29
N GLY A 96 -16.67 -21.49 -34.56
CA GLY A 96 -18.02 -21.85 -34.13
C GLY A 96 -18.15 -22.23 -32.65
N ILE A 97 -17.04 -22.44 -31.93
CA ILE A 97 -17.05 -22.84 -30.52
C ILE A 97 -16.56 -21.74 -29.58
N ILE A 98 -16.03 -20.65 -30.12
CA ILE A 98 -15.59 -19.53 -29.28
C ILE A 98 -16.81 -18.97 -28.53
N HIS A 99 -16.70 -18.87 -27.19
CA HIS A 99 -17.76 -18.31 -26.35
C HIS A 99 -19.05 -19.16 -26.29
N LEU A 100 -18.95 -20.48 -26.49
CA LEU A 100 -20.10 -21.40 -26.49
C LEU A 100 -20.77 -21.36 -25.10
N GLY A 101 -22.10 -21.17 -25.06
CA GLY A 101 -22.89 -21.09 -23.83
C GLY A 101 -22.62 -19.87 -22.93
N ALA A 102 -21.53 -19.13 -23.16
CA ALA A 102 -21.11 -18.05 -22.32
C ALA A 102 -21.80 -16.70 -22.63
N THR A 103 -21.71 -15.77 -21.70
CA THR A 103 -22.06 -14.34 -21.89
C THR A 103 -20.81 -13.47 -21.72
N SER A 104 -20.90 -12.19 -22.09
CA SER A 104 -19.76 -11.26 -22.03
C SER A 104 -19.07 -11.21 -20.69
N CYS A 105 -19.80 -11.27 -19.59
CA CYS A 105 -19.24 -11.22 -18.24
C CYS A 105 -18.41 -12.47 -17.89
N TYR A 106 -18.53 -13.57 -18.63
CA TYR A 106 -17.59 -14.68 -18.49
C TYR A 106 -16.15 -14.25 -18.71
N VAL A 107 -15.87 -13.49 -19.76
CA VAL A 107 -14.49 -13.05 -20.02
C VAL A 107 -14.16 -11.74 -19.34
N THR A 108 -15.08 -10.77 -19.29
CA THR A 108 -14.78 -9.45 -18.70
C THR A 108 -14.57 -9.55 -17.21
N ASP A 109 -15.46 -10.18 -16.49
CA ASP A 109 -15.45 -10.23 -15.04
C ASP A 109 -14.40 -11.21 -14.49
N ASN A 110 -14.27 -12.40 -15.09
CA ASN A 110 -13.23 -13.34 -14.67
C ASN A 110 -11.82 -12.80 -14.97
N ALA A 111 -11.61 -12.13 -16.10
CA ALA A 111 -10.34 -11.48 -16.39
C ALA A 111 -10.00 -10.37 -15.38
N ASP A 112 -10.99 -9.54 -15.02
CA ASP A 112 -10.81 -8.51 -13.99
C ASP A 112 -10.38 -9.13 -12.64
N LEU A 113 -11.04 -10.23 -12.21
CA LEU A 113 -10.68 -10.92 -10.96
C LEU A 113 -9.26 -11.49 -10.98
N VAL A 114 -8.81 -12.05 -12.11
CA VAL A 114 -7.42 -12.53 -12.30
C VAL A 114 -6.44 -11.35 -12.16
N ILE A 115 -6.67 -10.27 -12.91
CA ILE A 115 -5.81 -9.09 -12.94
C ILE A 115 -5.75 -8.43 -11.56
N TYR A 116 -6.89 -8.26 -10.87
CA TYR A 116 -6.92 -7.63 -9.55
C TYR A 116 -6.21 -8.48 -8.49
N ARG A 117 -6.41 -9.81 -8.50
CA ARG A 117 -5.68 -10.70 -7.61
C ARG A 117 -4.17 -10.59 -7.80
N ASP A 118 -3.71 -10.61 -9.03
CA ASP A 118 -2.29 -10.57 -9.36
C ASP A 118 -1.70 -9.18 -9.01
N GLY A 119 -2.45 -8.10 -9.24
CA GLY A 119 -2.09 -6.75 -8.78
C GLY A 119 -1.97 -6.64 -7.27
N LEU A 120 -2.94 -7.19 -6.52
CA LEU A 120 -2.88 -7.20 -5.05
C LEU A 120 -1.69 -8.01 -4.53
N LYS A 121 -1.37 -9.17 -5.14
CA LYS A 121 -0.18 -9.96 -4.78
C LYS A 121 1.11 -9.18 -5.00
N TYR A 122 1.19 -8.44 -6.08
CA TYR A 122 2.34 -7.57 -6.35
C TYR A 122 2.46 -6.44 -5.32
N LEU A 123 1.38 -5.70 -5.04
CA LEU A 123 1.35 -4.65 -4.03
C LEU A 123 1.68 -5.18 -2.63
N ARG A 124 1.22 -6.39 -2.31
CA ARG A 124 1.60 -7.09 -1.08
C ARG A 124 3.11 -7.27 -0.97
N SER A 125 3.77 -7.67 -2.05
CA SER A 125 5.23 -7.84 -2.06
C SER A 125 5.96 -6.53 -1.86
N GLU A 126 5.50 -5.44 -2.44
CA GLU A 126 6.07 -4.10 -2.22
C GLU A 126 5.88 -3.62 -0.78
N LEU A 127 4.70 -3.86 -0.19
CA LEU A 127 4.44 -3.54 1.21
C LEU A 127 5.38 -4.31 2.17
N LEU A 128 5.65 -5.59 1.87
CA LEU A 128 6.63 -6.37 2.62
C LEU A 128 8.04 -5.79 2.49
N GLY A 129 8.43 -5.28 1.32
CA GLY A 129 9.69 -4.57 1.11
C GLY A 129 9.81 -3.32 1.98
N VAL A 130 8.75 -2.51 2.07
CA VAL A 130 8.71 -1.34 2.99
C VAL A 130 8.87 -1.77 4.44
N LEU A 131 8.17 -2.83 4.86
CA LEU A 131 8.30 -3.38 6.23
C LEU A 131 9.70 -3.91 6.53
N ALA A 132 10.35 -4.56 5.57
CA ALA A 132 11.72 -5.05 5.72
C ALA A 132 12.72 -3.89 5.93
N ASN A 133 12.66 -2.87 5.10
CA ASN A 133 13.51 -1.67 5.24
C ASN A 133 13.31 -0.98 6.58
N LEU A 134 12.06 -0.80 7.00
CA LEU A 134 11.73 -0.20 8.29
C LEU A 134 12.17 -1.07 9.47
N ALA A 135 12.15 -2.40 9.34
CA ALA A 135 12.63 -3.32 10.37
C ALA A 135 14.13 -3.15 10.60
N ASP A 136 14.92 -3.11 9.53
CA ASP A 136 16.36 -2.87 9.60
C ASP A 136 16.67 -1.49 10.17
N PHE A 137 15.96 -0.46 9.71
CA PHE A 137 16.10 0.89 10.23
C PHE A 137 15.75 0.97 11.74
N ALA A 138 14.64 0.36 12.15
CA ALA A 138 14.20 0.37 13.53
C ALA A 138 15.22 -0.35 14.45
N GLU A 139 15.73 -1.51 14.04
CA GLU A 139 16.71 -2.27 14.80
C GLU A 139 18.04 -1.52 14.91
N LYS A 140 18.50 -0.87 13.83
CA LYS A 140 19.72 -0.05 13.80
C LYS A 140 19.65 1.11 14.80
N TYR A 141 18.52 1.76 14.90
CA TYR A 141 18.35 2.97 15.72
C TYR A 141 17.51 2.77 16.97
N LYS A 142 17.32 1.53 17.43
CA LYS A 142 16.48 1.19 18.59
C LYS A 142 16.92 1.85 19.89
N ALA A 143 18.20 2.17 20.02
CA ALA A 143 18.79 2.79 21.22
C ALA A 143 19.15 4.26 21.03
N LEU A 144 18.93 4.86 19.86
CA LEU A 144 19.26 6.27 19.61
C LEU A 144 18.15 7.18 20.19
N PRO A 145 18.43 7.89 21.32
CA PRO A 145 17.44 8.77 21.93
C PRO A 145 17.07 9.93 21.00
N THR A 146 15.80 10.26 20.94
CA THR A 146 15.28 11.43 20.25
C THR A 146 14.14 12.04 21.05
N LEU A 147 13.87 13.33 20.86
CA LEU A 147 12.76 14.01 21.50
C LEU A 147 11.44 13.46 20.96
N GLY A 148 10.55 13.03 21.86
CA GLY A 148 9.18 12.67 21.54
C GLY A 148 8.29 13.93 21.55
N TYR A 149 7.25 13.92 20.71
CA TYR A 149 6.30 15.00 20.59
C TYR A 149 4.88 14.51 20.86
N THR A 150 4.15 15.20 21.73
CA THR A 150 2.71 15.07 21.89
C THR A 150 2.07 16.44 21.64
N HIS A 151 0.94 16.48 20.93
CA HIS A 151 0.34 17.75 20.49
C HIS A 151 1.33 18.65 19.73
N TYR A 152 2.32 18.03 19.08
CA TYR A 152 3.45 18.68 18.43
C TYR A 152 4.29 19.57 19.37
N GLN A 153 4.25 19.28 20.68
CA GLN A 153 5.09 19.92 21.69
C GLN A 153 6.11 18.92 22.23
N PRO A 154 7.33 19.41 22.61
CA PRO A 154 8.34 18.57 23.25
C PRO A 154 7.77 17.85 24.48
N ALA A 155 8.01 16.54 24.53
CA ALA A 155 7.58 15.68 25.62
C ALA A 155 8.76 14.83 26.13
N GLN A 156 8.53 13.60 26.55
CA GLN A 156 9.59 12.70 26.99
C GLN A 156 10.39 12.16 25.81
N LEU A 157 11.56 11.55 26.08
CA LEU A 157 12.37 10.91 25.06
C LEU A 157 11.72 9.62 24.57
N VAL A 158 11.95 9.35 23.30
CA VAL A 158 11.74 8.08 22.67
C VAL A 158 13.05 7.69 21.94
N THR A 159 13.05 6.63 21.11
CA THR A 159 14.16 6.38 20.20
C THR A 159 13.72 6.52 18.74
N VAL A 160 14.68 6.81 17.86
CA VAL A 160 14.44 6.88 16.41
C VAL A 160 13.86 5.58 15.89
N GLY A 161 14.40 4.42 16.31
CA GLY A 161 13.89 3.12 15.95
C GLY A 161 12.47 2.85 16.50
N LYS A 162 12.18 3.28 17.72
CA LYS A 162 10.82 3.14 18.29
C LYS A 162 9.79 3.96 17.51
N ARG A 163 10.13 5.14 17.02
CA ARG A 163 9.25 5.93 16.14
C ARG A 163 8.94 5.19 14.86
N ALA A 164 9.92 4.57 14.23
CA ALA A 164 9.70 3.77 13.02
C ALA A 164 8.72 2.60 13.25
N THR A 165 8.74 1.95 14.42
CA THR A 165 7.78 0.88 14.72
C THR A 165 6.32 1.34 14.76
N LEU A 166 6.05 2.62 14.94
CA LEU A 166 4.69 3.16 14.86
C LEU A 166 4.18 3.14 13.42
N TRP A 167 5.03 3.47 12.45
CA TRP A 167 4.69 3.36 11.02
C TRP A 167 4.53 1.89 10.62
N MET A 168 5.45 1.03 11.08
CA MET A 168 5.40 -0.41 10.82
C MET A 168 4.12 -1.06 11.35
N GLN A 169 3.60 -0.59 12.48
CA GLN A 169 2.35 -1.10 13.06
C GLN A 169 1.15 -0.83 12.15
N ASP A 170 1.11 0.33 11.50
CA ASP A 170 0.07 0.66 10.53
C ASP A 170 0.20 -0.22 9.28
N PHE A 171 1.39 -0.33 8.70
CA PHE A 171 1.65 -1.21 7.55
C PHE A 171 1.36 -2.69 7.84
N LEU A 172 1.57 -3.14 9.07
CA LEU A 172 1.20 -4.50 9.47
C LEU A 172 -0.33 -4.70 9.52
N SER A 173 -1.09 -3.66 9.80
CA SER A 173 -2.55 -3.69 9.69
C SER A 173 -2.97 -3.73 8.21
N ASP A 174 -2.34 -2.92 7.35
CA ASP A 174 -2.61 -2.91 5.92
C ASP A 174 -2.28 -4.26 5.26
N LEU A 175 -1.22 -4.94 5.71
CA LEU A 175 -0.88 -6.28 5.24
C LEU A 175 -2.02 -7.28 5.49
N LYS A 176 -2.70 -7.19 6.62
CA LYS A 176 -3.86 -8.04 6.91
C LYS A 176 -5.06 -7.71 6.03
N GLU A 177 -5.28 -6.43 5.74
CA GLU A 177 -6.37 -6.01 4.86
C GLU A 177 -6.15 -6.46 3.41
N ILE A 178 -4.93 -6.36 2.90
CA ILE A 178 -4.61 -6.84 1.55
C ILE A 178 -4.65 -8.37 1.47
N ASP A 179 -4.15 -9.09 2.49
CA ASP A 179 -4.25 -10.55 2.59
C ASP A 179 -5.72 -10.99 2.59
N PHE A 180 -6.54 -10.36 3.41
CA PHE A 180 -7.98 -10.60 3.44
C PHE A 180 -8.65 -10.32 2.08
N ALA A 181 -8.25 -9.25 1.38
CA ALA A 181 -8.79 -8.96 0.06
C ALA A 181 -8.42 -10.06 -0.95
N ILE A 182 -7.16 -10.52 -0.96
CA ILE A 182 -6.69 -11.60 -1.83
C ILE A 182 -7.42 -12.92 -1.56
N GLU A 183 -7.52 -13.32 -0.29
CA GLU A 183 -8.14 -14.58 0.13
C GLU A 183 -9.65 -14.64 -0.19
N ASN A 184 -10.31 -13.47 -0.29
CA ASN A 184 -11.75 -13.39 -0.56
C ASN A 184 -12.09 -13.06 -2.02
N ILE A 185 -11.12 -13.04 -2.93
CA ILE A 185 -11.40 -13.02 -4.36
C ILE A 185 -11.66 -14.44 -4.82
N LYS A 186 -12.93 -14.73 -5.20
CA LYS A 186 -13.33 -15.98 -5.80
C LYS A 186 -13.52 -15.78 -7.30
N PHE A 187 -13.48 -16.87 -8.07
CA PHE A 187 -13.77 -16.83 -9.50
C PHE A 187 -15.28 -16.67 -9.75
N LEU A 188 -15.68 -15.97 -10.81
CA LEU A 188 -17.09 -15.87 -11.14
C LEU A 188 -17.62 -17.20 -11.73
N GLY A 189 -16.88 -17.78 -12.63
CA GLY A 189 -17.32 -18.95 -13.40
C GLY A 189 -18.18 -18.58 -14.62
N CYS A 190 -18.84 -19.59 -15.17
CA CYS A 190 -19.71 -19.53 -16.34
C CYS A 190 -21.18 -19.41 -15.91
N ARG A 191 -21.60 -18.23 -15.46
CA ARG A 191 -22.93 -18.04 -14.82
C ARG A 191 -24.09 -17.77 -15.79
N GLY A 192 -23.79 -17.42 -17.04
CA GLY A 192 -24.82 -17.06 -18.00
C GLY A 192 -25.41 -15.67 -17.77
N THR A 193 -26.50 -15.36 -18.46
CA THR A 193 -27.08 -14.01 -18.55
C THR A 193 -27.62 -13.48 -17.22
N THR A 194 -28.15 -14.35 -16.38
CA THR A 194 -28.81 -13.99 -15.11
C THR A 194 -28.28 -14.80 -13.91
N GLY A 195 -27.19 -15.48 -14.07
CA GLY A 195 -26.61 -16.32 -13.01
C GLY A 195 -27.23 -17.71 -12.87
N THR A 196 -28.11 -18.11 -13.80
CA THR A 196 -28.87 -19.38 -13.74
C THR A 196 -28.17 -20.53 -14.43
N GLU A 197 -27.11 -20.28 -15.19
CA GLU A 197 -26.37 -21.28 -15.98
C GLU A 197 -27.25 -22.04 -17.02
N ALA A 198 -28.40 -21.45 -17.40
CA ALA A 198 -29.41 -22.11 -18.23
C ALA A 198 -28.87 -22.60 -19.58
N SER A 199 -27.99 -21.84 -20.25
CA SER A 199 -27.38 -22.27 -21.52
C SER A 199 -26.50 -23.51 -21.34
N PHE A 200 -25.79 -23.63 -20.20
CA PHE A 200 -25.00 -24.82 -19.91
C PHE A 200 -25.87 -26.02 -19.49
N MET A 201 -27.00 -25.76 -18.80
CA MET A 201 -27.97 -26.82 -18.54
C MET A 201 -28.49 -27.43 -19.84
N ASP A 202 -28.76 -26.60 -20.87
CA ASP A 202 -29.14 -27.11 -22.20
C ASP A 202 -27.99 -27.87 -22.87
N LEU A 203 -26.78 -27.33 -22.87
CA LEU A 203 -25.59 -27.96 -23.48
C LEU A 203 -25.24 -29.34 -22.86
N PHE A 204 -25.43 -29.47 -21.54
CA PHE A 204 -25.15 -30.71 -20.80
C PHE A 204 -26.41 -31.55 -20.52
N GLU A 205 -27.50 -31.30 -21.25
CA GLU A 205 -28.75 -32.12 -21.19
C GLU A 205 -29.31 -32.24 -19.75
N GLY A 206 -29.21 -31.19 -18.96
CA GLY A 206 -29.70 -31.14 -17.58
C GLY A 206 -28.73 -31.67 -16.53
N ASP A 207 -27.50 -32.03 -16.88
CA ASP A 207 -26.48 -32.55 -15.94
C ASP A 207 -25.79 -31.37 -15.17
N SER A 208 -26.35 -31.03 -14.03
CA SER A 208 -25.82 -29.97 -13.14
C SER A 208 -24.40 -30.29 -12.63
N ALA A 209 -24.08 -31.57 -12.41
CA ALA A 209 -22.74 -31.93 -11.90
C ALA A 209 -21.63 -31.63 -12.92
N LYS A 210 -21.91 -31.71 -14.20
CA LYS A 210 -20.96 -31.32 -15.25
C LYS A 210 -20.73 -29.79 -15.24
N ILE A 211 -21.74 -29.00 -14.92
CA ILE A 211 -21.59 -27.54 -14.83
C ILE A 211 -20.70 -27.14 -13.64
N ASP A 212 -20.91 -27.77 -12.48
CA ASP A 212 -20.07 -27.57 -11.31
C ASP A 212 -18.61 -27.96 -11.63
N GLU A 213 -18.39 -29.11 -12.27
CA GLU A 213 -17.05 -29.56 -12.63
C GLU A 213 -16.41 -28.64 -13.70
N MET A 214 -17.16 -28.17 -14.69
CA MET A 214 -16.69 -27.18 -15.67
C MET A 214 -16.19 -25.90 -14.97
N ASN A 215 -16.98 -25.33 -14.07
CA ASN A 215 -16.60 -24.14 -13.31
C ASN A 215 -15.36 -24.39 -12.45
N ARG A 216 -15.28 -25.54 -11.79
CA ARG A 216 -14.11 -25.95 -11.00
C ARG A 216 -12.85 -26.07 -11.85
N MET A 217 -12.94 -26.70 -13.01
CA MET A 217 -11.81 -26.86 -13.94
C MET A 217 -11.29 -25.51 -14.43
N ILE A 218 -12.17 -24.62 -14.84
CA ILE A 218 -11.79 -23.29 -15.32
C ILE A 218 -11.18 -22.45 -14.18
N ALA A 219 -11.79 -22.44 -13.00
CA ALA A 219 -11.26 -21.73 -11.84
C ALA A 219 -9.84 -22.20 -11.49
N ALA A 220 -9.61 -23.51 -11.45
CA ALA A 220 -8.31 -24.11 -11.19
C ALA A 220 -7.25 -23.74 -12.22
N ASP A 221 -7.61 -23.66 -13.52
CA ASP A 221 -6.72 -23.26 -14.62
C ASP A 221 -6.19 -21.81 -14.44
N PHE A 222 -6.94 -20.97 -13.72
CA PHE A 222 -6.56 -19.60 -13.36
C PHE A 222 -6.06 -19.45 -11.91
N GLY A 223 -5.85 -20.57 -11.19
CA GLY A 223 -5.32 -20.58 -9.84
C GLY A 223 -6.29 -20.04 -8.79
N PHE A 224 -7.59 -20.32 -8.96
CA PHE A 224 -8.62 -20.10 -7.95
C PHE A 224 -9.12 -21.44 -7.41
N ASP A 225 -9.27 -21.53 -6.10
CA ASP A 225 -9.74 -22.74 -5.43
C ASP A 225 -11.26 -22.92 -5.57
N GLU A 226 -12.00 -21.82 -5.72
CA GLU A 226 -13.47 -21.84 -5.76
C GLU A 226 -14.07 -20.69 -6.57
N CYS A 227 -15.32 -20.88 -6.99
CA CYS A 227 -16.17 -19.83 -7.54
C CYS A 227 -17.07 -19.23 -6.45
N PHE A 228 -17.68 -18.08 -6.73
CA PHE A 228 -18.80 -17.58 -5.90
C PHE A 228 -19.95 -18.60 -5.91
N ASP A 229 -20.56 -18.85 -4.75
CA ASP A 229 -21.65 -19.81 -4.63
C ASP A 229 -22.86 -19.43 -5.49
N VAL A 230 -23.21 -18.15 -5.49
CA VAL A 230 -24.27 -17.56 -6.30
C VAL A 230 -23.85 -16.20 -6.85
N SER A 231 -24.37 -15.86 -8.03
CA SER A 231 -24.16 -14.55 -8.63
C SER A 231 -25.32 -14.21 -9.56
N GLY A 232 -25.42 -12.96 -9.98
CA GLY A 232 -26.14 -12.57 -11.18
C GLY A 232 -25.29 -12.83 -12.42
N GLN A 233 -25.34 -11.91 -13.38
CA GLN A 233 -24.45 -11.98 -14.55
C GLN A 233 -22.99 -11.67 -14.20
N THR A 234 -22.75 -10.87 -13.14
CA THR A 234 -21.45 -10.37 -12.69
C THR A 234 -21.09 -10.93 -11.33
N TYR A 235 -19.81 -10.87 -10.96
CA TYR A 235 -19.43 -11.08 -9.57
C TYR A 235 -19.92 -9.92 -8.67
N PRO A 236 -20.12 -10.15 -7.36
CA PRO A 236 -20.58 -9.11 -6.44
C PRO A 236 -19.64 -7.90 -6.42
N ARG A 237 -20.08 -6.72 -6.83
CA ARG A 237 -19.27 -5.48 -6.86
C ARG A 237 -18.76 -5.05 -5.47
N LYS A 238 -19.19 -5.70 -4.43
CA LYS A 238 -18.64 -5.61 -3.09
C LYS A 238 -17.15 -5.99 -3.04
N VAL A 239 -16.68 -6.84 -3.96
CA VAL A 239 -15.26 -7.21 -4.13
C VAL A 239 -14.44 -5.98 -4.49
N ASP A 240 -14.89 -5.18 -5.45
CA ASP A 240 -14.20 -3.94 -5.87
C ASP A 240 -14.08 -2.94 -4.71
N SER A 241 -15.15 -2.81 -3.93
CA SER A 241 -15.16 -1.96 -2.73
C SER A 241 -14.13 -2.43 -1.70
N ARG A 242 -14.00 -3.73 -1.49
CA ARG A 242 -13.01 -4.32 -0.59
C ARG A 242 -11.58 -4.04 -1.08
N ILE A 243 -11.34 -4.22 -2.36
CA ILE A 243 -10.03 -3.96 -2.99
C ILE A 243 -9.64 -2.49 -2.78
N LEU A 244 -10.46 -1.55 -3.23
CA LEU A 244 -10.11 -0.12 -3.12
C LEU A 244 -10.02 0.37 -1.66
N ASN A 245 -10.78 -0.22 -0.73
CA ASN A 245 -10.63 0.08 0.70
C ASN A 245 -9.28 -0.39 1.25
N ALA A 246 -8.80 -1.58 0.88
CA ALA A 246 -7.48 -2.05 1.27
C ALA A 246 -6.36 -1.15 0.71
N LEU A 247 -6.47 -0.71 -0.55
CA LEU A 247 -5.53 0.24 -1.15
C LEU A 247 -5.58 1.61 -0.46
N SER A 248 -6.77 2.09 -0.10
CA SER A 248 -6.95 3.33 0.67
C SER A 248 -6.30 3.25 2.06
N SER A 249 -6.34 2.09 2.72
CA SER A 249 -5.67 1.86 4.01
C SER A 249 -4.15 2.02 3.87
N ILE A 250 -3.55 1.40 2.86
CA ILE A 250 -2.11 1.55 2.52
C ILE A 250 -1.77 3.04 2.29
N ALA A 251 -2.61 3.75 1.54
CA ALA A 251 -2.40 5.18 1.29
C ALA A 251 -2.39 6.01 2.58
N GLN A 252 -3.25 5.70 3.55
CA GLN A 252 -3.30 6.37 4.85
C GLN A 252 -2.00 6.18 5.63
N SER A 253 -1.48 4.95 5.69
CA SER A 253 -0.23 4.62 6.38
C SER A 253 0.98 5.29 5.73
N CYS A 254 1.07 5.24 4.39
CA CYS A 254 2.11 5.93 3.64
C CYS A 254 2.04 7.46 3.82
N TYR A 255 0.84 8.04 3.82
CA TYR A 255 0.63 9.47 4.07
C TYR A 255 1.14 9.87 5.46
N ARG A 256 0.77 9.10 6.50
CA ARG A 256 1.20 9.34 7.87
C ARG A 256 2.72 9.31 7.99
N MET A 257 3.37 8.25 7.51
CA MET A 257 4.83 8.12 7.52
C MET A 257 5.50 9.29 6.78
N ALA A 258 5.04 9.60 5.58
CA ALA A 258 5.60 10.68 4.76
C ALA A 258 5.43 12.06 5.43
N ASN A 259 4.33 12.29 6.13
CA ASN A 259 4.12 13.53 6.90
C ASN A 259 5.11 13.63 8.06
N ASP A 260 5.31 12.56 8.82
CA ASP A 260 6.31 12.54 9.90
C ASP A 260 7.71 12.83 9.36
N ILE A 261 8.09 12.20 8.23
CA ILE A 261 9.39 12.43 7.59
C ILE A 261 9.54 13.89 7.16
N ARG A 262 8.52 14.52 6.60
CA ARG A 262 8.55 15.96 6.24
C ARG A 262 8.80 16.85 7.44
N LEU A 263 8.18 16.57 8.59
CA LEU A 263 8.39 17.29 9.85
C LEU A 263 9.80 17.05 10.40
N LEU A 264 10.27 15.80 10.39
CA LEU A 264 11.62 15.45 10.85
C LEU A 264 12.70 16.05 9.94
N GLN A 265 12.45 16.16 8.65
CA GLN A 265 13.37 16.81 7.69
C GLN A 265 13.36 18.34 7.86
N HIS A 266 12.24 18.95 8.21
CA HIS A 266 12.20 20.36 8.60
C HIS A 266 13.16 20.64 9.76
N ASP A 267 13.16 19.76 10.76
CA ASP A 267 14.04 19.83 11.92
C ASP A 267 15.46 19.28 11.62
N ARG A 268 15.72 18.81 10.40
CA ARG A 268 16.99 18.22 9.97
C ARG A 268 17.42 17.01 10.78
N GLN A 269 16.48 16.31 11.38
CA GLN A 269 16.74 15.12 12.21
C GLN A 269 16.82 13.84 11.39
N VAL A 270 15.80 13.61 10.54
CA VAL A 270 15.74 12.48 9.60
C VAL A 270 15.32 13.03 8.24
N GLU A 271 16.02 12.63 7.20
CA GLU A 271 15.83 13.13 5.84
C GLU A 271 15.60 11.95 4.88
N GLU A 272 14.75 12.16 3.84
CA GLU A 272 14.64 11.22 2.74
C GLU A 272 15.96 11.17 1.93
N PRO A 273 16.24 10.08 1.18
CA PRO A 273 17.46 9.97 0.39
C PRO A 273 17.53 11.07 -0.66
N PHE A 274 18.74 11.58 -0.86
CA PHE A 274 19.04 12.60 -1.87
C PHE A 274 20.14 12.12 -2.80
N GLU A 275 19.82 12.02 -4.09
CA GLU A 275 20.76 11.48 -5.07
C GLU A 275 21.87 12.48 -5.41
N LYS A 276 23.04 11.96 -5.78
CA LYS A 276 24.25 12.77 -6.04
C LYS A 276 24.03 13.89 -7.05
N ASN A 277 23.21 13.67 -8.06
CA ASN A 277 22.93 14.61 -9.13
C ASN A 277 21.55 15.27 -9.01
N GLN A 278 20.84 15.04 -7.91
CA GLN A 278 19.51 15.60 -7.72
C GLN A 278 19.57 17.09 -7.43
N ILE A 279 18.73 17.88 -8.09
CA ILE A 279 18.57 19.32 -7.85
C ILE A 279 17.37 19.51 -6.91
N GLY A 280 17.63 19.95 -5.69
CA GLY A 280 16.58 20.17 -4.68
C GLY A 280 15.79 21.48 -4.88
N SER A 281 16.40 22.47 -5.55
CA SER A 281 15.78 23.77 -5.80
C SER A 281 16.48 24.47 -6.97
N SER A 282 15.70 25.08 -7.86
CA SER A 282 16.24 25.86 -8.98
C SER A 282 16.89 27.19 -8.56
N ALA A 283 16.54 27.70 -7.38
CA ALA A 283 17.03 29.00 -6.88
C ALA A 283 18.02 28.89 -5.71
N MET A 284 17.93 27.81 -4.91
CA MET A 284 18.72 27.66 -3.68
C MET A 284 19.40 26.30 -3.68
N ALA A 285 20.66 26.23 -4.11
CA ALA A 285 21.41 24.98 -4.31
C ALA A 285 21.56 24.11 -3.06
N TYR A 286 21.55 24.70 -1.85
CA TYR A 286 21.64 23.97 -0.59
C TYR A 286 20.32 23.33 -0.14
N LYS A 287 19.19 23.72 -0.73
CA LYS A 287 17.86 23.34 -0.27
C LYS A 287 17.53 21.90 -0.71
N ARG A 288 17.30 21.04 0.27
CA ARG A 288 16.86 19.67 0.06
C ARG A 288 15.38 19.55 0.42
N ASN A 289 14.53 19.49 -0.59
CA ASN A 289 13.09 19.36 -0.39
C ASN A 289 12.72 17.88 -0.22
N PRO A 290 11.78 17.53 0.69
CA PRO A 290 11.26 16.16 0.84
C PRO A 290 10.27 15.83 -0.29
N MET A 291 10.72 15.88 -1.56
CA MET A 291 9.84 15.81 -2.73
C MET A 291 9.16 14.44 -2.89
N ARG A 292 9.81 13.35 -2.47
CA ARG A 292 9.23 12.01 -2.51
C ARG A 292 8.12 11.88 -1.47
N SER A 293 8.36 12.35 -0.25
CA SER A 293 7.36 12.39 0.81
C SER A 293 6.17 13.29 0.47
N GLU A 294 6.41 14.44 -0.15
CA GLU A 294 5.35 15.33 -0.65
C GLU A 294 4.51 14.65 -1.74
N ARG A 295 5.14 13.90 -2.62
CA ARG A 295 4.46 13.13 -3.68
C ARG A 295 3.63 11.99 -3.11
N ILE A 296 4.14 11.24 -2.14
CA ILE A 296 3.35 10.25 -1.39
C ILE A 296 2.10 10.92 -0.82
N CYS A 297 2.24 12.03 -0.13
CA CYS A 297 1.09 12.75 0.45
C CYS A 297 0.06 13.16 -0.61
N SER A 298 0.49 13.60 -1.79
CA SER A 298 -0.43 14.03 -2.85
C SER A 298 -1.14 12.86 -3.53
N LEU A 299 -0.41 11.79 -3.87
CA LEU A 299 -0.96 10.60 -4.50
C LEU A 299 -1.89 9.83 -3.53
N SER A 300 -1.53 9.75 -2.25
CA SER A 300 -2.38 9.14 -1.23
C SER A 300 -3.74 9.82 -1.11
N ARG A 301 -3.80 11.16 -1.20
CA ARG A 301 -5.10 11.88 -1.21
C ARG A 301 -5.95 11.51 -2.42
N TYR A 302 -5.32 11.38 -3.59
CA TYR A 302 -6.01 10.93 -4.79
C TYR A 302 -6.61 9.53 -4.59
N LEU A 303 -5.79 8.57 -4.13
CA LEU A 303 -6.21 7.19 -3.91
C LEU A 303 -7.34 7.07 -2.86
N MET A 304 -7.24 7.80 -1.75
CA MET A 304 -8.31 7.82 -0.73
C MET A 304 -9.64 8.38 -1.29
N ALA A 305 -9.57 9.38 -2.17
CA ALA A 305 -10.75 9.93 -2.83
C ALA A 305 -11.31 8.96 -3.89
N ASP A 306 -10.44 8.35 -4.68
CA ASP A 306 -10.82 7.36 -5.69
C ASP A 306 -11.52 6.13 -5.07
N ALA A 307 -11.09 5.69 -3.90
CA ALA A 307 -11.67 4.55 -3.21
C ALA A 307 -13.17 4.71 -2.89
N MET A 308 -13.68 5.93 -2.88
CA MET A 308 -15.12 6.18 -2.69
C MET A 308 -15.99 5.74 -3.87
N ASN A 309 -15.42 5.55 -5.06
CA ASN A 309 -16.14 5.09 -6.25
C ASN A 309 -16.75 3.69 -6.04
N ALA A 310 -15.96 2.74 -5.56
CA ALA A 310 -16.38 1.35 -5.50
C ALA A 310 -17.56 1.07 -4.53
N PRO A 311 -17.62 1.61 -3.29
CA PRO A 311 -18.81 1.43 -2.45
C PRO A 311 -20.07 2.08 -3.04
N MET A 312 -19.95 3.21 -3.73
CA MET A 312 -21.08 3.82 -4.43
C MET A 312 -21.57 2.91 -5.56
N THR A 313 -20.66 2.42 -6.40
CA THR A 313 -20.98 1.50 -7.50
C THR A 313 -21.59 0.19 -6.97
N ALA A 314 -21.05 -0.39 -5.90
CA ALA A 314 -21.59 -1.59 -5.29
C ALA A 314 -23.02 -1.40 -4.76
N SER A 315 -23.35 -0.19 -4.30
CA SER A 315 -24.67 0.16 -3.75
C SER A 315 -25.74 0.40 -4.82
N THR A 316 -25.35 0.65 -6.07
CA THR A 316 -26.25 0.95 -7.19
C THR A 316 -26.46 -0.23 -8.14
N GLN A 317 -26.05 -1.44 -7.77
CA GLN A 317 -26.30 -2.65 -8.56
C GLN A 317 -27.79 -3.03 -8.51
N TRP A 318 -28.41 -3.20 -9.68
CA TRP A 318 -29.85 -3.52 -9.80
C TRP A 318 -30.05 -4.95 -10.29
N LEU A 319 -30.83 -5.71 -9.56
CA LEU A 319 -31.24 -7.06 -9.90
C LEU A 319 -30.03 -7.91 -10.33
N GLU A 320 -30.09 -8.63 -11.42
CA GLU A 320 -29.03 -9.56 -11.90
C GLU A 320 -27.94 -8.84 -12.70
N ARG A 321 -28.22 -7.64 -13.23
CA ARG A 321 -27.23 -6.85 -14.00
C ARG A 321 -27.68 -5.39 -14.19
N THR A 322 -26.74 -4.47 -14.01
CA THR A 322 -26.78 -3.11 -14.55
C THR A 322 -25.46 -2.80 -15.25
N LEU A 323 -25.45 -1.92 -16.24
CA LEU A 323 -24.23 -1.46 -16.92
C LEU A 323 -23.62 -0.20 -16.25
N ASP A 324 -24.29 0.34 -15.25
CA ASP A 324 -23.91 1.54 -14.51
C ASP A 324 -22.50 1.44 -13.89
N ASP A 325 -22.08 0.25 -13.52
CA ASP A 325 -20.77 -0.04 -12.95
C ASP A 325 -19.61 0.11 -13.96
N SER A 326 -19.84 -0.20 -15.23
CA SER A 326 -18.79 -0.53 -16.20
C SER A 326 -17.79 0.62 -16.42
N ALA A 327 -18.28 1.81 -16.73
CA ALA A 327 -17.41 2.95 -17.03
C ALA A 327 -16.63 3.42 -15.79
N ASN A 328 -17.25 3.46 -14.63
CA ASN A 328 -16.62 3.84 -13.37
C ASN A 328 -15.49 2.87 -13.00
N ARG A 329 -15.77 1.56 -13.03
CA ARG A 329 -14.81 0.50 -12.68
C ARG A 329 -13.59 0.48 -13.60
N ARG A 330 -13.77 0.76 -14.89
CA ARG A 330 -12.68 0.81 -15.89
C ARG A 330 -11.67 1.93 -15.62
N ILE A 331 -12.03 2.90 -14.78
CA ILE A 331 -11.16 4.01 -14.35
C ILE A 331 -10.68 3.75 -12.93
N SER A 332 -11.58 3.62 -11.99
CA SER A 332 -11.26 3.61 -10.54
C SER A 332 -10.38 2.44 -10.12
N LEU A 333 -10.63 1.22 -10.59
CA LEU A 333 -9.84 0.05 -10.19
C LEU A 333 -8.41 0.10 -10.75
N PRO A 334 -8.18 0.30 -12.07
CA PRO A 334 -6.83 0.43 -12.61
C PRO A 334 -6.07 1.60 -12.00
N GLU A 335 -6.67 2.80 -11.95
CA GLU A 335 -5.96 3.97 -11.40
C GLU A 335 -5.71 3.86 -9.89
N GLY A 336 -6.60 3.24 -9.14
CA GLY A 336 -6.38 2.91 -7.73
C GLY A 336 -5.17 1.98 -7.54
N MET A 337 -5.06 0.93 -8.35
CA MET A 337 -3.92 0.00 -8.32
C MET A 337 -2.61 0.67 -8.73
N LEU A 338 -2.60 1.42 -9.84
CA LEU A 338 -1.43 2.17 -10.31
C LEU A 338 -0.97 3.22 -9.28
N CYS A 339 -1.93 3.85 -8.60
CA CYS A 339 -1.61 4.85 -7.56
C CYS A 339 -1.04 4.20 -6.30
N ALA A 340 -1.57 3.05 -5.87
CA ALA A 340 -1.04 2.29 -4.74
C ALA A 340 0.39 1.81 -5.01
N ASP A 341 0.66 1.29 -6.21
CA ASP A 341 1.99 0.92 -6.68
C ASP A 341 2.95 2.12 -6.59
N ALA A 342 2.58 3.26 -7.16
CA ALA A 342 3.38 4.48 -7.12
C ALA A 342 3.72 4.93 -5.69
N VAL A 343 2.75 4.87 -4.78
CA VAL A 343 2.92 5.26 -3.37
C VAL A 343 3.84 4.29 -2.63
N LEU A 344 3.67 2.97 -2.82
CA LEU A 344 4.50 1.96 -2.19
C LEU A 344 5.95 1.99 -2.70
N ARG A 345 6.17 2.15 -4.00
CA ARG A 345 7.52 2.31 -4.57
C ARG A 345 8.24 3.53 -4.02
N LEU A 346 7.55 4.66 -3.89
CA LEU A 346 8.11 5.86 -3.26
C LEU A 346 8.43 5.59 -1.78
N ALA A 347 7.53 4.92 -1.05
CA ALA A 347 7.74 4.56 0.34
C ALA A 347 8.95 3.62 0.50
N GLN A 348 9.09 2.61 -0.36
CA GLN A 348 10.22 1.69 -0.37
C GLN A 348 11.55 2.43 -0.63
N ASN A 349 11.58 3.32 -1.63
CA ASN A 349 12.75 4.12 -1.94
C ASN A 349 13.16 5.04 -0.77
N ILE A 350 12.19 5.67 -0.10
CA ILE A 350 12.47 6.50 1.07
C ILE A 350 13.02 5.65 2.22
N THR A 351 12.37 4.53 2.53
CA THR A 351 12.72 3.70 3.69
C THR A 351 14.06 2.96 3.53
N ASP A 352 14.46 2.62 2.31
CA ASP A 352 15.77 2.06 1.98
C ASP A 352 16.92 3.06 2.21
N GLY A 353 16.66 4.36 2.09
CA GLY A 353 17.68 5.40 2.10
C GLY A 353 17.55 6.48 3.18
N LEU A 354 16.73 6.29 4.22
CA LEU A 354 16.57 7.28 5.29
C LEU A 354 17.91 7.68 5.92
N ASN A 355 18.20 8.98 5.90
CA ASN A 355 19.40 9.56 6.52
C ASN A 355 19.07 10.12 7.90
N VAL A 356 19.82 9.71 8.92
CA VAL A 356 19.65 10.14 10.32
C VAL A 356 20.82 11.05 10.71
N ASN A 357 20.52 12.29 11.05
CA ASN A 357 21.48 13.30 11.49
C ASN A 357 21.65 13.24 13.03
N GLU A 358 22.37 12.25 13.53
CA GLU A 358 22.49 11.93 14.95
C GLU A 358 22.95 13.14 15.80
N LYS A 359 23.87 13.97 15.28
CA LYS A 359 24.35 15.15 16.01
C LYS A 359 23.30 16.25 16.12
N VAL A 360 22.43 16.38 15.16
CA VAL A 360 21.28 17.31 15.23
C VAL A 360 20.29 16.82 16.27
N ILE A 361 19.98 15.53 16.28
CA ILE A 361 19.11 14.90 17.27
C ILE A 361 19.70 15.07 18.67
N GLU A 362 20.99 14.78 18.85
CA GLU A 362 21.70 14.95 20.15
C GLU A 362 21.59 16.39 20.66
N LYS A 363 21.78 17.39 19.80
CA LYS A 363 21.63 18.80 20.16
C LYS A 363 20.23 19.11 20.65
N THR A 364 19.20 18.67 19.93
CA THR A 364 17.79 18.88 20.33
C THR A 364 17.46 18.17 21.65
N VAL A 365 17.94 16.95 21.84
CA VAL A 365 17.76 16.21 23.10
C VAL A 365 18.40 16.95 24.27
N ARG A 366 19.64 17.42 24.12
CA ARG A 366 20.35 18.16 25.18
C ARG A 366 19.62 19.44 25.61
N GLU A 367 18.93 20.13 24.69
CA GLU A 367 18.20 21.34 24.99
C GLU A 367 17.01 21.09 25.93
N TYR A 368 16.30 19.96 25.77
CA TYR A 368 15.10 19.64 26.55
C TYR A 368 15.34 18.64 27.69
N LEU A 369 16.47 17.96 27.70
CA LEU A 369 16.77 16.93 28.71
C LEU A 369 16.74 17.43 30.15
N PRO A 370 17.18 18.65 30.49
CA PRO A 370 17.03 19.22 31.85
C PRO A 370 15.59 19.22 32.36
N PHE A 371 14.62 19.55 31.47
CA PHE A 371 13.19 19.56 31.83
C PHE A 371 12.65 18.13 31.95
N ILE A 372 13.06 17.22 31.09
CA ILE A 372 12.65 15.80 31.11
C ILE A 372 13.16 15.11 32.37
N ALA A 373 14.37 15.45 32.81
CA ALA A 373 15.03 14.86 33.96
C ALA A 373 14.54 15.41 35.31
N THR A 374 13.68 16.42 35.35
CA THR A 374 13.28 17.08 36.59
C THR A 374 12.75 16.15 37.67
N GLU A 375 12.01 15.08 37.29
CA GLU A 375 11.52 14.11 38.25
C GLU A 375 12.68 13.33 38.87
N ASN A 376 13.64 12.86 38.08
CA ASN A 376 14.81 12.12 38.56
C ASN A 376 15.69 13.01 39.45
N LEU A 377 15.89 14.26 39.03
CA LEU A 377 16.64 15.25 39.85
C LEU A 377 15.94 15.50 41.17
N MET A 378 14.61 15.64 41.18
CA MET A 378 13.80 15.77 42.39
C MET A 378 13.96 14.53 43.31
N MET A 379 13.87 13.35 42.75
CA MET A 379 14.01 12.13 43.54
C MET A 379 15.40 11.94 44.15
N GLU A 380 16.45 12.41 43.44
CA GLU A 380 17.80 12.40 44.00
C GLU A 380 17.95 13.41 45.12
N ALA A 381 17.36 14.62 45.00
CA ALA A 381 17.33 15.59 46.06
C ALA A 381 16.52 15.09 47.29
N VAL A 382 15.43 14.37 47.08
CA VAL A 382 14.66 13.71 48.17
C VAL A 382 15.51 12.68 48.91
N LYS A 383 16.29 11.85 48.22
CA LYS A 383 17.20 10.89 48.85
C LYS A 383 18.23 11.57 49.74
N ARG A 384 18.56 12.81 49.48
CA ARG A 384 19.45 13.66 50.32
C ARG A 384 18.74 14.41 51.45
N GLY A 385 17.44 14.13 51.66
CA GLY A 385 16.66 14.68 52.73
C GLY A 385 15.76 15.86 52.37
N GLY A 386 15.64 16.20 51.10
CA GLY A 386 14.75 17.29 50.63
C GLY A 386 13.27 16.92 50.72
N ASP A 387 12.41 17.95 50.97
CA ASP A 387 10.96 17.78 50.98
C ASP A 387 10.41 17.75 49.53
N ARG A 388 9.73 16.65 49.15
CA ARG A 388 9.24 16.45 47.81
C ARG A 388 8.31 17.55 47.32
N GLN A 389 7.41 18.06 48.15
CA GLN A 389 6.44 19.09 47.76
C GLN A 389 7.13 20.45 47.53
N GLN A 390 8.06 20.79 48.41
CA GLN A 390 8.87 21.98 48.26
C GLN A 390 9.74 21.92 46.99
N LEU A 391 10.42 20.81 46.79
CA LEU A 391 11.24 20.57 45.59
C LEU A 391 10.43 20.65 44.29
N HIS A 392 9.21 20.12 44.28
CA HIS A 392 8.32 20.23 43.12
C HIS A 392 7.97 21.68 42.80
N GLU A 393 7.68 22.52 43.80
CA GLU A 393 7.37 23.93 43.59
C GLU A 393 8.59 24.71 43.10
N ILE A 394 9.78 24.39 43.62
CA ILE A 394 11.06 24.94 43.14
C ILE A 394 11.27 24.59 41.65
N ILE A 395 11.11 23.33 41.28
CA ILE A 395 11.22 22.90 39.90
C ILE A 395 10.22 23.63 39.00
N ARG A 396 8.96 23.74 39.42
CA ARG A 396 7.93 24.43 38.67
C ARG A 396 8.33 25.90 38.40
N LYS A 397 8.78 26.65 39.43
CA LYS A 397 9.22 28.04 39.33
C LYS A 397 10.42 28.18 38.40
N CYS A 398 11.49 27.41 38.65
CA CYS A 398 12.72 27.47 37.85
C CYS A 398 12.46 27.06 36.36
N SER A 399 11.59 26.08 36.12
CA SER A 399 11.22 25.65 34.78
C SER A 399 10.47 26.75 34.01
N MET A 400 9.55 27.47 34.67
CA MET A 400 8.83 28.59 34.05
C MET A 400 9.77 29.72 33.67
N GLU A 401 10.70 30.06 34.54
CA GLU A 401 11.70 31.12 34.32
C GLU A 401 12.69 30.74 33.21
N ALA A 402 13.21 29.49 33.22
CA ALA A 402 14.09 28.99 32.19
C ALA A 402 13.40 28.95 30.82
N THR A 403 12.12 28.53 30.77
CA THR A 403 11.32 28.53 29.53
C THR A 403 11.10 29.94 29.00
N ALA A 404 10.84 30.91 29.88
CA ALA A 404 10.70 32.34 29.49
C ALA A 404 12.00 32.86 28.86
N LYS A 405 13.14 32.48 29.42
CA LYS A 405 14.47 32.86 28.92
C LYS A 405 14.73 32.26 27.53
N MET A 406 14.41 30.95 27.34
CA MET A 406 14.51 30.30 26.03
C MET A 406 13.63 30.97 24.96
N LYS A 407 12.43 31.46 25.34
CA LYS A 407 11.57 32.23 24.42
C LYS A 407 12.15 33.58 24.00
N ASN A 408 13.10 34.09 24.75
CA ASN A 408 13.88 35.28 24.38
C ASN A 408 15.11 34.93 23.50
N GLY A 409 15.27 33.69 23.12
CA GLY A 409 16.40 33.21 22.30
C GLY A 409 17.68 32.94 23.09
N GLU A 410 17.60 32.89 24.41
CA GLU A 410 18.74 32.59 25.28
C GLU A 410 18.84 31.06 25.55
N GLN A 411 20.00 30.62 26.03
CA GLN A 411 20.20 29.23 26.41
C GLN A 411 19.41 28.85 27.67
N CYS A 412 19.03 27.57 27.75
CA CYS A 412 18.40 26.99 28.93
C CYS A 412 19.37 27.06 30.13
N ASP A 413 18.92 27.63 31.24
CA ASP A 413 19.69 27.77 32.49
C ASP A 413 19.01 27.04 33.69
N LEU A 414 18.14 26.05 33.40
CA LEU A 414 17.37 25.36 34.43
C LEU A 414 18.27 24.71 35.50
N LEU A 415 19.35 24.07 35.11
CA LEU A 415 20.25 23.41 36.07
C LEU A 415 20.94 24.41 37.01
N SER A 416 21.44 25.52 36.45
CA SER A 416 22.06 26.58 37.23
C SER A 416 21.07 27.22 38.23
N ARG A 417 19.80 27.37 37.83
CA ARG A 417 18.74 27.85 38.74
C ARG A 417 18.46 26.85 39.86
N LEU A 418 18.31 25.56 39.53
CA LEU A 418 18.08 24.52 40.54
C LEU A 418 19.27 24.41 41.51
N ALA A 419 20.50 24.53 41.02
CA ALA A 419 21.71 24.51 41.83
C ALA A 419 21.82 25.72 42.80
N ALA A 420 21.20 26.84 42.47
CA ALA A 420 21.19 28.02 43.31
C ALA A 420 20.19 27.89 44.49
N GLU A 421 19.22 26.98 44.41
CA GLU A 421 18.25 26.72 45.48
C GLU A 421 18.85 25.75 46.50
N LYS A 422 19.07 26.24 47.71
CA LYS A 422 19.73 25.51 48.80
C LYS A 422 19.00 24.21 49.17
N GLU A 423 17.70 24.21 49.09
CA GLU A 423 16.81 23.09 49.38
C GLU A 423 16.99 21.94 48.41
N PHE A 424 17.52 22.21 47.20
CA PHE A 424 17.75 21.19 46.17
C PHE A 424 18.96 20.32 46.49
N GLY A 425 19.99 20.87 47.13
CA GLY A 425 21.14 20.13 47.67
C GLY A 425 21.99 19.38 46.66
N LEU A 426 21.90 19.75 45.37
CA LEU A 426 22.69 19.21 44.26
C LEU A 426 23.40 20.34 43.54
N SER A 427 24.67 20.13 43.24
CA SER A 427 25.44 21.03 42.36
C SER A 427 25.03 20.85 40.90
N GLU A 428 25.29 21.85 40.08
CA GLU A 428 25.07 21.77 38.62
C GLU A 428 25.85 20.62 37.97
N GLN A 429 27.08 20.34 38.45
CA GLN A 429 27.89 19.25 37.97
C GLN A 429 27.25 17.89 38.30
N GLU A 430 26.80 17.66 39.52
CA GLU A 430 26.10 16.43 39.92
C GLU A 430 24.82 16.22 39.14
N MET A 431 24.03 17.28 38.90
CA MET A 431 22.83 17.20 38.06
C MET A 431 23.20 16.88 36.61
N THR A 432 24.26 17.43 36.05
CA THR A 432 24.72 17.19 34.70
C THR A 432 25.14 15.70 34.52
N GLU A 433 25.77 15.09 35.52
CA GLU A 433 26.13 13.67 35.49
C GLU A 433 24.92 12.74 35.46
N LEU A 434 23.78 13.18 35.96
CA LEU A 434 22.50 12.46 35.89
C LEU A 434 21.79 12.60 34.54
N LEU A 435 22.25 13.51 33.66
CA LEU A 435 21.64 13.79 32.37
C LEU A 435 22.15 12.87 31.25
N ASN A 436 22.07 11.56 31.46
CA ASN A 436 22.34 10.60 30.41
C ASN A 436 21.05 10.27 29.65
N PRO A 437 20.90 10.66 28.35
CA PRO A 437 19.67 10.43 27.60
C PRO A 437 19.18 8.98 27.59
N SER A 438 20.11 8.01 27.66
CA SER A 438 19.78 6.57 27.63
C SER A 438 18.96 6.12 28.85
N LEU A 439 18.96 6.89 29.95
CA LEU A 439 18.16 6.59 31.14
C LEU A 439 16.67 6.98 30.99
N TYR A 440 16.33 7.74 29.95
CA TYR A 440 15.00 8.35 29.76
C TYR A 440 14.23 7.79 28.56
N ILE A 441 14.73 6.73 27.90
CA ILE A 441 14.09 6.10 26.75
C ILE A 441 13.19 4.92 27.13
N GLY A 442 13.09 4.60 28.42
CA GLY A 442 12.27 3.50 28.92
C GLY A 442 12.63 2.17 28.26
N ARG A 443 11.62 1.43 27.82
CA ARG A 443 11.74 0.12 27.18
C ARG A 443 11.78 0.20 25.64
N CYS A 444 12.17 1.32 25.05
CA CYS A 444 12.19 1.46 23.60
C CYS A 444 13.03 0.37 22.87
N PRO A 445 14.28 0.07 23.30
CA PRO A 445 15.07 -0.95 22.63
C PRO A 445 14.44 -2.35 22.66
N GLU A 446 13.91 -2.76 23.82
CA GLU A 446 13.26 -4.06 24.00
C GLU A 446 11.95 -4.15 23.19
N GLN A 447 11.17 -3.08 23.15
CA GLN A 447 9.93 -3.01 22.36
C GLN A 447 10.22 -3.12 20.87
N VAL A 448 11.25 -2.45 20.38
CA VAL A 448 11.67 -2.52 18.96
C VAL A 448 12.10 -3.94 18.62
N THR A 449 13.03 -4.52 19.40
CA THR A 449 13.52 -5.88 19.16
C THR A 449 12.41 -6.92 19.21
N ALA A 450 11.51 -6.84 20.18
CA ALA A 450 10.37 -7.76 20.29
C ALA A 450 9.43 -7.62 19.07
N PHE A 451 9.14 -6.40 18.63
CA PHE A 451 8.27 -6.15 17.48
C PHE A 451 8.91 -6.61 16.17
N VAL A 452 10.18 -6.28 15.93
CA VAL A 452 10.91 -6.73 14.75
C VAL A 452 10.99 -8.26 14.68
N ASN A 453 11.29 -8.92 15.79
CA ASN A 453 11.32 -10.39 15.83
C ASN A 453 9.95 -11.03 15.52
N LYS A 454 8.85 -10.38 15.90
CA LYS A 454 7.49 -10.86 15.59
C LYS A 454 7.20 -10.82 14.08
N ILE A 455 7.72 -9.83 13.35
CA ILE A 455 7.44 -9.68 11.92
C ILE A 455 8.47 -10.35 11.02
N LYS A 456 9.65 -10.70 11.52
CA LYS A 456 10.71 -11.37 10.74
C LYS A 456 10.22 -12.52 9.85
N PRO A 457 9.35 -13.43 10.30
CA PRO A 457 8.85 -14.51 9.43
C PRO A 457 8.04 -14.00 8.23
N LEU A 458 7.38 -12.86 8.35
CA LEU A 458 6.55 -12.28 7.28
C LEU A 458 7.39 -11.62 6.18
N ILE A 459 8.57 -11.13 6.55
CA ILE A 459 9.47 -10.38 5.66
C ILE A 459 10.72 -11.17 5.23
N ALA A 460 10.78 -12.46 5.55
CA ALA A 460 11.98 -13.28 5.31
C ALA A 460 12.43 -13.32 3.84
N ASP A 461 11.47 -13.32 2.92
CA ASP A 461 11.70 -13.37 1.47
C ASP A 461 11.42 -12.01 0.79
N ALA A 462 11.25 -10.94 1.58
CA ALA A 462 10.93 -9.63 1.04
C ALA A 462 12.17 -8.98 0.41
N ASP A 463 12.03 -8.45 -0.81
CA ASP A 463 13.05 -7.62 -1.44
C ASP A 463 12.85 -6.16 -1.02
N GLY A 464 13.67 -5.68 -0.09
CA GLY A 464 13.67 -4.29 0.37
C GLY A 464 14.38 -3.31 -0.56
N LYS A 465 14.99 -3.79 -1.66
CA LYS A 465 15.73 -2.90 -2.57
C LYS A 465 14.79 -1.91 -3.24
N SER A 466 15.19 -0.66 -3.21
CA SER A 466 14.41 0.41 -3.82
C SER A 466 14.28 0.22 -5.33
N ALA A 467 13.05 0.19 -5.80
CA ALA A 467 12.77 0.27 -7.22
C ALA A 467 13.34 1.58 -7.80
N THR A 468 13.87 1.52 -9.02
CA THR A 468 14.27 2.73 -9.75
C THR A 468 13.04 3.61 -9.93
N ILE A 469 13.10 4.83 -9.44
CA ILE A 469 12.01 5.80 -9.56
C ILE A 469 12.38 6.78 -10.66
N ASN A 470 11.60 6.79 -11.73
CA ASN A 470 11.69 7.82 -12.77
C ASN A 470 10.97 9.08 -12.27
N LEU A 471 11.71 10.04 -11.73
CA LEU A 471 11.18 11.28 -11.17
C LEU A 471 11.20 12.41 -12.19
#